data_739f141fdb9b37d5f6dac0ffc3cbca9f
#
_entry.id   739f141fdb9b37d5f6dac0ffc3cbca9f
#
_cell.length_a   1.000
_cell.length_b   1.000
_cell.length_c   1.000
_cell.angle_alpha   90.00
_cell.angle_beta   90.00
_cell.angle_gamma   90.00
#
_symmetry.space_group_name_H-M   'P 1'
#
loop_
_entity.id
_entity.type
_entity.pdbx_description
1 polymer ?
#
loop_
_entity_poly.entity_id
_entity_poly.type
_entity_poly.pdbx_seq_one_letter_code
_entity_poly.pdbx_strand_id
1 'polypeptide(L)'
;MVENKYQWKNWAENQSCSPDGIFTPINEEELLYSVRQAIKESQKVKAVGTGHSFTGTALTNGYLIDLSKYDKILSVDPNLNQVTVQVGKKLEHLSPELWDHGLAMSDLGDIAYQSVAGAISTGTHGTGLTFGCLATQVVAARVITGEGEIVECSMVERPDLLRAAVVG
;
A
#
# COMPACT_ATOMS: atom_id res chain seq x y z
N MET A 1 11.14 -33.05 3.75
CA MET A 1 11.12 -31.59 3.94
C MET A 1 10.49 -31.03 2.67
N VAL A 2 9.37 -30.33 2.77
CA VAL A 2 8.77 -29.64 1.62
C VAL A 2 9.63 -28.41 1.40
N GLU A 3 10.36 -28.33 0.29
CA GLU A 3 11.03 -27.11 -0.11
C GLU A 3 9.96 -26.05 -0.35
N ASN A 4 9.99 -24.98 0.44
CA ASN A 4 9.10 -23.84 0.24
C ASN A 4 9.45 -23.17 -1.10
N LYS A 5 8.50 -23.17 -2.03
CA LYS A 5 8.69 -22.77 -3.43
C LYS A 5 8.98 -21.28 -3.59
N TYR A 6 8.58 -20.48 -2.60
CA TYR A 6 8.67 -19.03 -2.64
C TYR A 6 9.64 -18.52 -1.59
N GLN A 7 10.45 -17.55 -1.96
CA GLN A 7 11.27 -16.78 -1.03
C GLN A 7 11.04 -15.30 -1.30
N TRP A 8 10.87 -14.53 -0.25
CA TRP A 8 10.79 -13.08 -0.30
C TRP A 8 11.84 -12.46 0.62
N LYS A 9 12.44 -11.38 0.17
CA LYS A 9 13.37 -10.56 0.94
C LYS A 9 12.97 -9.09 0.84
N ASN A 10 13.19 -8.32 1.89
CA ASN A 10 13.06 -6.88 1.82
C ASN A 10 14.20 -6.25 1.00
N TRP A 11 14.08 -4.96 0.67
CA TRP A 11 15.08 -4.23 -0.12
C TRP A 11 16.49 -4.30 0.48
N ALA A 12 16.63 -4.20 1.81
CA ALA A 12 17.91 -4.24 2.50
C ALA A 12 18.47 -5.66 2.69
N GLU A 13 17.75 -6.69 2.28
CA GLU A 13 18.05 -8.12 2.44
C GLU A 13 18.29 -8.59 3.88
N ASN A 14 17.97 -7.75 4.88
CA ASN A 14 18.11 -8.08 6.29
C ASN A 14 16.87 -8.78 6.87
N GLN A 15 15.79 -8.88 6.10
CA GLN A 15 14.55 -9.58 6.44
C GLN A 15 14.16 -10.51 5.29
N SER A 16 13.78 -11.73 5.63
CA SER A 16 13.31 -12.72 4.64
C SER A 16 12.24 -13.63 5.21
N CYS A 17 11.37 -14.14 4.36
CA CYS A 17 10.40 -15.17 4.70
C CYS A 17 10.17 -16.12 3.53
N SER A 18 9.50 -17.23 3.84
CA SER A 18 9.12 -18.24 2.86
C SER A 18 7.60 -18.42 2.89
N PRO A 19 6.85 -17.53 2.21
CA PRO A 19 5.40 -17.61 2.18
C PRO A 19 4.92 -18.87 1.46
N ASP A 20 3.75 -19.39 1.86
CA ASP A 20 3.11 -20.53 1.19
C ASP A 20 2.63 -20.16 -0.22
N GLY A 21 2.35 -18.89 -0.47
CA GLY A 21 1.98 -18.38 -1.78
C GLY A 21 2.19 -16.86 -1.90
N ILE A 22 2.37 -16.40 -3.16
CA ILE A 22 2.47 -14.98 -3.50
C ILE A 22 1.40 -14.67 -4.55
N PHE A 23 0.55 -13.69 -4.26
CA PHE A 23 -0.40 -13.11 -5.20
C PHE A 23 0.13 -11.76 -5.69
N THR A 24 -0.05 -11.47 -6.99
CA THR A 24 0.37 -10.19 -7.59
C THR A 24 -0.81 -9.60 -8.36
N PRO A 25 -1.81 -9.04 -7.66
CA PRO A 25 -3.03 -8.54 -8.28
C PRO A 25 -2.77 -7.31 -9.15
N ILE A 26 -3.51 -7.20 -10.27
CA ILE A 26 -3.46 -6.06 -11.19
C ILE A 26 -4.71 -5.16 -11.08
N ASN A 27 -5.74 -5.63 -10.39
CA ASN A 27 -7.02 -4.93 -10.20
C ASN A 27 -7.64 -5.29 -8.83
N GLU A 28 -8.71 -4.59 -8.48
CA GLU A 28 -9.39 -4.77 -7.19
C GLU A 28 -10.04 -6.16 -7.05
N GLU A 29 -10.54 -6.73 -8.13
CA GLU A 29 -11.16 -8.06 -8.13
C GLU A 29 -10.13 -9.14 -7.76
N GLU A 30 -8.95 -9.09 -8.38
CA GLU A 30 -7.86 -10.02 -8.06
C GLU A 30 -7.31 -9.81 -6.65
N LEU A 31 -7.25 -8.55 -6.19
CA LEU A 31 -6.85 -8.23 -4.82
C LEU A 31 -7.85 -8.80 -3.80
N LEU A 32 -9.15 -8.61 -4.05
CA LEU A 32 -10.22 -9.17 -3.22
C LEU A 32 -10.19 -10.71 -3.23
N TYR A 33 -9.99 -11.30 -4.41
CA TYR A 33 -9.83 -12.74 -4.55
C TYR A 33 -8.68 -13.27 -3.68
N SER A 34 -7.53 -12.59 -3.68
CA SER A 34 -6.36 -13.00 -2.89
C SER A 34 -6.66 -13.04 -1.39
N VAL A 35 -7.39 -12.04 -0.87
CA VAL A 35 -7.80 -12.00 0.53
C VAL A 35 -8.81 -13.11 0.84
N ARG A 36 -9.83 -13.29 -0.01
CA ARG A 36 -10.86 -14.33 0.17
C ARG A 36 -10.27 -15.74 0.09
N GLN A 37 -9.28 -15.95 -0.76
CA GLN A 37 -8.58 -17.24 -0.83
C GLN A 37 -7.84 -17.54 0.49
N ALA A 38 -7.17 -16.53 1.04
CA ALA A 38 -6.50 -16.67 2.34
C ALA A 38 -7.50 -16.99 3.49
N ILE A 39 -8.65 -16.32 3.51
CA ILE A 39 -9.72 -16.61 4.48
C ILE A 39 -10.19 -18.06 4.34
N LYS A 40 -10.51 -18.49 3.12
CA LYS A 40 -10.98 -19.86 2.82
C LYS A 40 -9.99 -20.92 3.28
N GLU A 41 -8.69 -20.63 3.16
CA GLU A 41 -7.63 -21.58 3.52
C GLU A 41 -7.08 -21.34 4.93
N SER A 42 -7.70 -20.44 5.71
CA SER A 42 -7.27 -20.05 7.07
C SER A 42 -5.80 -19.60 7.12
N GLN A 43 -5.33 -18.96 6.06
CA GLN A 43 -3.97 -18.45 5.94
C GLN A 43 -3.85 -17.03 6.47
N LYS A 44 -2.70 -16.72 7.06
CA LYS A 44 -2.32 -15.33 7.36
C LYS A 44 -1.96 -14.60 6.08
N VAL A 45 -2.34 -13.32 6.00
CA VAL A 45 -2.03 -12.46 4.86
C VAL A 45 -1.17 -11.28 5.30
N LYS A 46 -0.19 -10.94 4.47
CA LYS A 46 0.54 -9.67 4.52
C LYS A 46 0.60 -9.07 3.13
N ALA A 47 0.35 -7.76 3.04
CA ALA A 47 0.60 -7.01 1.82
C ALA A 47 2.02 -6.42 1.86
N VAL A 48 2.64 -6.33 0.69
CA VAL A 48 3.94 -5.70 0.51
C VAL A 48 3.92 -4.79 -0.73
N GLY A 49 4.53 -3.63 -0.59
CA GLY A 49 4.88 -2.76 -1.69
C GLY A 49 6.32 -3.04 -2.15
N THR A 50 7.19 -2.04 -2.06
CA THR A 50 8.59 -2.16 -2.48
C THR A 50 9.53 -2.74 -1.42
N GLY A 51 9.03 -3.08 -0.24
CA GLY A 51 9.79 -3.76 0.81
C GLY A 51 10.89 -2.93 1.46
N HIS A 52 10.73 -1.61 1.57
CA HIS A 52 11.75 -0.73 2.15
C HIS A 52 11.82 -0.73 3.69
N SER A 53 10.86 -1.34 4.40
CA SER A 53 10.93 -1.47 5.86
C SER A 53 12.10 -2.35 6.28
N PHE A 54 12.90 -1.88 7.24
CA PHE A 54 14.00 -2.65 7.83
C PHE A 54 13.54 -3.67 8.87
N THR A 55 12.29 -3.57 9.31
CA THR A 55 11.67 -4.48 10.29
C THR A 55 10.86 -5.58 9.60
N GLY A 56 10.47 -6.60 10.36
CA GLY A 56 9.71 -7.75 9.86
C GLY A 56 8.23 -7.49 9.57
N THR A 57 7.82 -6.24 9.32
CA THR A 57 6.42 -5.84 9.12
C THR A 57 5.70 -6.61 8.02
N ALA A 58 6.38 -6.90 6.91
CA ALA A 58 5.83 -7.62 5.77
C ALA A 58 6.01 -9.16 5.85
N LEU A 59 6.71 -9.68 6.86
CA LEU A 59 7.01 -11.10 6.94
C LEU A 59 5.76 -11.94 7.21
N THR A 60 5.60 -13.02 6.45
CA THR A 60 4.56 -14.02 6.64
C THR A 60 5.03 -15.39 6.16
N ASN A 61 4.55 -16.46 6.81
CA ASN A 61 4.64 -17.81 6.27
C ASN A 61 3.37 -18.23 5.52
N GLY A 62 2.29 -17.43 5.64
CA GLY A 62 1.05 -17.63 4.89
C GLY A 62 1.14 -16.98 3.50
N TYR A 63 0.15 -16.19 3.12
CA TYR A 63 0.12 -15.56 1.80
C TYR A 63 0.68 -14.14 1.81
N LEU A 64 1.52 -13.86 0.83
CA LEU A 64 2.04 -12.52 0.56
C LEU A 64 1.28 -11.93 -0.63
N ILE A 65 0.77 -10.72 -0.50
CA ILE A 65 0.16 -9.96 -1.60
C ILE A 65 1.17 -8.90 -2.03
N ASP A 66 1.79 -9.11 -3.18
CA ASP A 66 2.70 -8.17 -3.81
C ASP A 66 1.91 -7.16 -4.63
N LEU A 67 1.90 -5.91 -4.18
CA LEU A 67 1.14 -4.82 -4.79
C LEU A 67 1.86 -4.16 -5.98
N SER A 68 3.00 -4.66 -6.41
CA SER A 68 3.85 -4.03 -7.44
C SER A 68 3.17 -3.79 -8.78
N LYS A 69 2.11 -4.55 -9.10
CA LYS A 69 1.30 -4.40 -10.32
C LYS A 69 -0.04 -3.71 -10.09
N TYR A 70 -0.34 -3.32 -8.84
CA TYR A 70 -1.54 -2.57 -8.48
C TYR A 70 -1.18 -1.07 -8.40
N ASP A 71 -0.88 -0.45 -9.55
CA ASP A 71 -0.10 0.78 -9.64
C ASP A 71 -0.68 1.86 -10.58
N LYS A 72 -1.97 1.81 -10.89
CA LYS A 72 -2.60 2.77 -11.80
C LYS A 72 -3.07 4.03 -11.09
N ILE A 73 -3.05 5.18 -11.78
CA ILE A 73 -3.89 6.32 -11.45
C ILE A 73 -5.31 6.01 -11.98
N LEU A 74 -6.30 6.11 -11.12
CA LEU A 74 -7.70 5.81 -11.45
C LEU A 74 -8.47 7.07 -11.85
N SER A 75 -8.21 8.18 -11.17
CA SER A 75 -8.80 9.49 -11.49
C SER A 75 -7.95 10.64 -10.95
N VAL A 76 -8.08 11.79 -11.59
CA VAL A 76 -7.49 13.05 -11.15
C VAL A 76 -8.57 14.10 -11.11
N ASP A 77 -8.67 14.84 -10.01
CA ASP A 77 -9.52 16.02 -9.85
C ASP A 77 -8.66 17.26 -9.55
N PRO A 78 -8.33 18.05 -10.56
CA PRO A 78 -7.50 19.26 -10.36
C PRO A 78 -8.22 20.35 -9.55
N ASN A 79 -9.55 20.37 -9.51
CA ASN A 79 -10.32 21.38 -8.77
C ASN A 79 -10.22 21.14 -7.26
N LEU A 80 -10.15 19.87 -6.85
CA LEU A 80 -9.98 19.48 -5.47
C LEU A 80 -8.51 19.23 -5.10
N ASN A 81 -7.59 19.31 -6.04
CA ASN A 81 -6.20 18.89 -5.90
C ASN A 81 -6.10 17.45 -5.36
N GLN A 82 -6.86 16.54 -5.94
CA GLN A 82 -6.94 15.16 -5.49
C GLN A 82 -6.66 14.18 -6.62
N VAL A 83 -6.07 13.06 -6.27
CA VAL A 83 -5.84 11.92 -7.15
C VAL A 83 -6.28 10.63 -6.45
N THR A 84 -6.93 9.74 -7.20
CA THR A 84 -7.22 8.38 -6.75
C THR A 84 -6.24 7.43 -7.42
N VAL A 85 -5.49 6.69 -6.61
CA VAL A 85 -4.45 5.78 -7.10
C VAL A 85 -4.58 4.39 -6.49
N GLN A 86 -4.14 3.40 -7.23
CA GLN A 86 -3.87 2.07 -6.69
C GLN A 86 -2.60 2.12 -5.83
N VAL A 87 -2.67 1.59 -4.63
CA VAL A 87 -1.67 1.84 -3.57
C VAL A 87 -0.30 1.17 -3.78
N GLY A 88 -0.17 0.29 -4.77
CA GLY A 88 1.13 -0.24 -5.23
C GLY A 88 1.95 0.77 -6.05
N LYS A 89 1.34 1.88 -6.50
CA LYS A 89 2.02 2.95 -7.24
C LYS A 89 3.22 3.46 -6.47
N LYS A 90 4.39 3.49 -7.11
CA LYS A 90 5.59 4.07 -6.52
C LYS A 90 5.56 5.59 -6.57
N LEU A 91 6.09 6.24 -5.53
CA LEU A 91 6.16 7.70 -5.47
C LEU A 91 7.01 8.30 -6.59
N GLU A 92 8.08 7.61 -7.01
CA GLU A 92 8.93 8.03 -8.14
C GLU A 92 8.20 8.11 -9.48
N HIS A 93 7.12 7.31 -9.64
CA HIS A 93 6.27 7.35 -10.83
C HIS A 93 5.07 8.28 -10.64
N LEU A 94 4.51 8.31 -9.42
CA LEU A 94 3.36 9.14 -9.11
C LEU A 94 3.69 10.63 -9.25
N SER A 95 4.84 11.06 -8.75
CA SER A 95 5.22 12.48 -8.72
C SER A 95 5.29 13.13 -10.12
N PRO A 96 5.99 12.55 -11.12
CA PRO A 96 5.97 13.11 -12.47
C PRO A 96 4.60 13.03 -13.15
N GLU A 97 3.82 11.96 -12.92
CA GLU A 97 2.47 11.84 -13.48
C GLU A 97 1.52 12.91 -12.91
N LEU A 98 1.64 13.25 -11.60
CA LEU A 98 0.90 14.37 -11.00
C LEU A 98 1.29 15.71 -11.64
N TRP A 99 2.58 15.91 -11.92
CA TRP A 99 3.07 17.13 -12.56
C TRP A 99 2.44 17.37 -13.94
N ASP A 100 2.23 16.30 -14.72
CA ASP A 100 1.56 16.37 -16.02
C ASP A 100 0.09 16.82 -15.90
N HIS A 101 -0.50 16.68 -14.72
CA HIS A 101 -1.85 17.17 -14.38
C HIS A 101 -1.85 18.51 -13.63
N GLY A 102 -0.69 19.17 -13.50
CA GLY A 102 -0.56 20.44 -12.77
C GLY A 102 -0.66 20.28 -11.25
N LEU A 103 -0.41 19.06 -10.73
CA LEU A 103 -0.48 18.73 -9.32
C LEU A 103 0.92 18.34 -8.78
N ALA A 104 1.08 18.44 -7.47
CA ALA A 104 2.23 17.92 -6.76
C ALA A 104 1.82 17.45 -5.36
N MET A 105 2.57 16.52 -4.79
CA MET A 105 2.41 16.18 -3.38
C MET A 105 2.89 17.34 -2.51
N SER A 106 2.20 17.59 -1.40
CA SER A 106 2.55 18.70 -0.50
C SER A 106 3.86 18.47 0.25
N ASP A 107 4.25 17.22 0.46
CA ASP A 107 5.52 16.81 1.05
C ASP A 107 5.90 15.42 0.53
N LEU A 108 7.19 15.12 0.49
CA LEU A 108 7.75 13.83 0.10
C LEU A 108 8.88 13.45 1.06
N GLY A 109 9.07 12.16 1.26
CA GLY A 109 10.24 11.63 1.96
C GLY A 109 11.53 11.79 1.15
N ASP A 110 12.66 11.51 1.78
CA ASP A 110 14.00 11.57 1.16
C ASP A 110 14.14 10.62 -0.04
N ILE A 111 13.48 9.48 -0.01
CA ILE A 111 13.46 8.53 -1.12
C ILE A 111 12.06 8.38 -1.73
N ALA A 112 12.01 8.20 -3.05
CA ALA A 112 10.77 8.04 -3.81
C ALA A 112 10.49 6.59 -4.28
N TYR A 113 11.29 5.62 -3.88
CA TYR A 113 11.13 4.22 -4.27
C TYR A 113 10.00 3.49 -3.54
N GLN A 114 9.47 4.07 -2.45
CA GLN A 114 8.35 3.50 -1.72
C GLN A 114 7.08 3.47 -2.58
N SER A 115 6.26 2.42 -2.40
CA SER A 115 4.87 2.45 -2.86
C SER A 115 4.02 3.33 -1.95
N VAL A 116 2.91 3.84 -2.48
CA VAL A 116 1.92 4.61 -1.70
C VAL A 116 1.50 3.84 -0.46
N ALA A 117 1.15 2.53 -0.59
CA ALA A 117 0.78 1.68 0.54
C ALA A 117 1.84 1.69 1.65
N GLY A 118 3.10 1.46 1.30
CA GLY A 118 4.19 1.44 2.27
C GLY A 118 4.39 2.79 2.93
N ALA A 119 4.39 3.88 2.15
CA ALA A 119 4.65 5.22 2.63
C ALA A 119 3.56 5.71 3.61
N ILE A 120 2.28 5.48 3.31
CA ILE A 120 1.18 5.93 4.18
C ILE A 120 1.00 5.05 5.42
N SER A 121 1.50 3.80 5.41
CA SER A 121 1.35 2.87 6.53
C SER A 121 2.53 2.87 7.51
N THR A 122 3.61 3.60 7.22
CA THR A 122 4.83 3.60 8.04
C THR A 122 5.26 5.00 8.48
N GLY A 123 4.38 5.98 8.39
CA GLY A 123 4.63 7.35 8.84
C GLY A 123 5.74 8.07 8.06
N THR A 124 5.94 7.73 6.78
CA THR A 124 6.93 8.42 5.93
C THR A 124 6.65 9.91 5.87
N HIS A 125 7.67 10.72 6.07
CA HIS A 125 7.60 12.17 6.06
C HIS A 125 8.82 12.78 5.39
N GLY A 126 8.71 14.01 4.97
CA GLY A 126 9.83 14.84 4.53
C GLY A 126 10.32 15.77 5.64
N THR A 127 10.85 16.92 5.22
CA THR A 127 11.34 17.95 6.12
C THR A 127 10.50 19.21 5.96
N GLY A 128 9.92 19.68 7.02
CA GLY A 128 9.13 20.91 6.99
C GLY A 128 8.28 21.05 8.24
N LEU A 129 8.40 22.16 8.93
CA LEU A 129 7.77 22.39 10.22
C LEU A 129 6.23 22.33 10.17
N THR A 130 5.65 22.64 9.00
CA THR A 130 4.20 22.78 8.83
C THR A 130 3.57 21.59 8.09
N PHE A 131 4.37 20.66 7.59
CA PHE A 131 3.88 19.49 6.87
C PHE A 131 3.75 18.28 7.82
N GLY A 132 2.69 17.49 7.61
CA GLY A 132 2.54 16.20 8.25
C GLY A 132 3.28 15.09 7.50
N CYS A 133 3.10 13.84 7.94
CA CYS A 133 3.56 12.69 7.16
C CYS A 133 2.66 12.45 5.93
N LEU A 134 3.10 11.58 5.00
CA LEU A 134 2.32 11.28 3.79
C LEU A 134 0.92 10.77 4.10
N ALA A 135 0.74 10.05 5.20
CA ALA A 135 -0.58 9.60 5.65
C ALA A 135 -1.58 10.75 5.87
N THR A 136 -1.12 11.94 6.26
CA THR A 136 -2.00 13.11 6.46
C THR A 136 -2.55 13.69 5.17
N GLN A 137 -2.01 13.32 4.02
CA GLN A 137 -2.50 13.72 2.70
C GLN A 137 -3.65 12.81 2.19
N VAL A 138 -3.92 11.70 2.87
CA VAL A 138 -4.96 10.75 2.49
C VAL A 138 -6.31 11.25 2.99
N VAL A 139 -7.24 11.51 2.08
CA VAL A 139 -8.58 12.03 2.41
C VAL A 139 -9.67 10.95 2.33
N ALA A 140 -9.43 9.88 1.61
CA ALA A 140 -10.34 8.74 1.50
C ALA A 140 -9.57 7.48 1.10
N ALA A 141 -10.14 6.32 1.41
CA ALA A 141 -9.60 5.02 1.02
C ALA A 141 -10.73 4.00 0.78
N ARG A 142 -10.44 3.03 -0.10
CA ARG A 142 -11.17 1.76 -0.19
C ARG A 142 -10.29 0.68 0.45
N VAL A 143 -10.85 -0.01 1.42
CA VAL A 143 -10.13 -0.99 2.24
C VAL A 143 -10.78 -2.36 2.06
N ILE A 144 -9.97 -3.39 1.84
CA ILE A 144 -10.44 -4.78 1.91
C ILE A 144 -10.21 -5.25 3.35
N THR A 145 -11.29 -5.63 4.02
CA THR A 145 -11.25 -6.08 5.42
C THR A 145 -10.75 -7.52 5.55
N GLY A 146 -10.46 -7.93 6.77
CA GLY A 146 -10.13 -9.33 7.10
C GLY A 146 -11.28 -10.31 6.87
N GLU A 147 -12.50 -9.85 6.68
CA GLU A 147 -13.68 -10.64 6.26
C GLU A 147 -13.83 -10.75 4.74
N GLY A 148 -12.94 -10.10 3.97
CA GLY A 148 -13.02 -10.10 2.50
C GLY A 148 -14.15 -9.23 1.96
N GLU A 149 -14.43 -8.12 2.63
CA GLU A 149 -15.38 -7.09 2.22
C GLU A 149 -14.64 -5.83 1.81
N ILE A 150 -15.20 -5.08 0.85
CA ILE A 150 -14.71 -3.75 0.48
C ILE A 150 -15.49 -2.72 1.28
N VAL A 151 -14.76 -1.87 1.98
CA VAL A 151 -15.32 -0.78 2.79
C VAL A 151 -14.69 0.54 2.35
N GLU A 152 -15.53 1.53 2.10
CA GLU A 152 -15.09 2.90 1.83
C GLU A 152 -15.02 3.69 3.13
N CYS A 153 -14.00 4.53 3.25
CA CYS A 153 -13.82 5.44 4.37
C CYS A 153 -13.21 6.76 3.91
N SER A 154 -13.53 7.83 4.61
CA SER A 154 -13.06 9.18 4.33
C SER A 154 -12.97 10.00 5.62
N MET A 155 -12.51 11.23 5.51
CA MET A 155 -12.50 12.18 6.64
C MET A 155 -13.91 12.48 7.19
N VAL A 156 -14.96 12.23 6.40
CA VAL A 156 -16.37 12.47 6.77
C VAL A 156 -17.08 11.17 7.10
N GLU A 157 -16.88 10.13 6.29
CA GLU A 157 -17.50 8.82 6.46
C GLU A 157 -16.47 7.83 7.03
N ARG A 158 -16.75 7.28 8.21
CA ARG A 158 -15.86 6.33 8.91
C ARG A 158 -14.43 6.87 9.12
N PRO A 159 -14.27 8.08 9.70
CA PRO A 159 -12.94 8.69 9.86
C PRO A 159 -11.98 7.86 10.72
N ASP A 160 -12.50 7.09 11.68
CA ASP A 160 -11.66 6.21 12.51
C ASP A 160 -11.10 5.04 11.71
N LEU A 161 -11.88 4.50 10.75
CA LEU A 161 -11.37 3.47 9.84
C LEU A 161 -10.29 4.05 8.93
N LEU A 162 -10.47 5.26 8.41
CA LEU A 162 -9.45 5.92 7.59
C LEU A 162 -8.15 6.09 8.38
N ARG A 163 -8.22 6.58 9.63
CA ARG A 163 -7.04 6.74 10.48
C ARG A 163 -6.32 5.43 10.72
N ALA A 164 -7.08 4.37 11.03
CA ALA A 164 -6.51 3.03 11.23
C ALA A 164 -5.89 2.46 9.94
N ALA A 165 -6.45 2.77 8.77
CA ALA A 165 -5.96 2.26 7.49
C ALA A 165 -4.64 2.92 7.02
N VAL A 166 -4.31 4.14 7.49
CA VAL A 166 -3.15 4.90 6.97
C VAL A 166 -1.94 4.94 7.90
N VAL A 167 -2.08 4.82 9.19
CA VAL A 167 -0.93 4.78 10.14
C VAL A 167 -1.16 3.74 11.24
N GLY A 168 -2.23 3.04 11.22
CA GLY A 168 -2.73 1.99 12.08
C GLY A 168 -1.98 1.59 13.31
#